data_793cbed3aaa04306de217a67b9358fb3
#
_entry.id   793cbed3aaa04306de217a67b9358fb3
#
_cell.length_a   1.000
_cell.length_b   1.000
_cell.length_c   1.000
_cell.angle_alpha   90.00
_cell.angle_beta   90.00
_cell.angle_gamma   90.00
#
_symmetry.space_group_name_H-M   'P 1'
#
loop_
_entity.id
_entity.type
_entity.pdbx_description
1 polymer ?
#
loop_
_entity_poly.entity_id
_entity_poly.type
_entity_poly.pdbx_seq_one_letter_code
_entity_poly.pdbx_strand_id
1 'polypeptide(L)'
;MNNEIKYKKINYLLSLFLLLFNFLFSFPVFSEITSIEWLSLKYDRTYLRSGPSRQNKVLWTYKKKGLPIKVIRKKGDWYEVEMPERITGWISSTQISFKRRVLVIS
;
A
#
# COMPACT_ATOMS: atom_id res chain seq x y z
N MET A 1 23.75 -47.63 -28.46
CA MET A 1 24.53 -46.38 -28.51
C MET A 1 23.71 -45.13 -28.74
N ASN A 2 22.73 -45.16 -29.63
CA ASN A 2 21.88 -43.98 -29.90
C ASN A 2 20.95 -43.60 -28.77
N ASN A 3 20.65 -44.49 -27.83
CA ASN A 3 19.76 -44.22 -26.70
C ASN A 3 20.41 -43.36 -25.61
N GLU A 4 21.71 -43.48 -25.36
CA GLU A 4 22.46 -42.70 -24.38
C GLU A 4 22.57 -41.22 -24.76
N ILE A 5 22.75 -40.93 -26.06
CA ILE A 5 22.81 -39.57 -26.60
C ILE A 5 21.45 -38.89 -26.51
N LYS A 6 20.35 -39.61 -26.74
CA LYS A 6 18.98 -39.11 -26.58
C LYS A 6 18.67 -38.72 -25.12
N TYR A 7 19.08 -39.54 -24.16
CA TYR A 7 18.84 -39.26 -22.73
C TYR A 7 19.66 -38.06 -22.23
N LYS A 8 20.88 -37.88 -22.71
CA LYS A 8 21.71 -36.73 -22.37
C LYS A 8 21.11 -35.43 -22.91
N LYS A 9 20.57 -35.39 -24.14
CA LYS A 9 19.91 -34.22 -24.72
C LYS A 9 18.62 -33.86 -23.97
N ILE A 10 17.84 -34.84 -23.56
CA ILE A 10 16.59 -34.63 -22.79
C ILE A 10 16.93 -34.05 -21.42
N ASN A 11 17.97 -34.51 -20.75
CA ASN A 11 18.44 -34.02 -19.46
C ASN A 11 18.92 -32.56 -19.55
N TYR A 12 19.59 -32.17 -20.61
CA TYR A 12 20.00 -30.78 -20.85
C TYR A 12 18.82 -29.87 -21.08
N LEU A 13 17.82 -30.30 -21.85
CA LEU A 13 16.60 -29.54 -22.09
C LEU A 13 15.77 -29.37 -20.83
N LEU A 14 15.66 -30.40 -20.00
CA LEU A 14 14.97 -30.35 -18.71
C LEU A 14 15.71 -29.43 -17.73
N SER A 15 17.03 -29.49 -17.69
CA SER A 15 17.85 -28.61 -16.86
C SER A 15 17.74 -27.14 -17.28
N LEU A 16 17.73 -26.89 -18.58
CA LEU A 16 17.55 -25.55 -19.14
C LEU A 16 16.14 -25.01 -18.86
N PHE A 17 15.13 -25.85 -18.94
CA PHE A 17 13.75 -25.51 -18.63
C PHE A 17 13.56 -25.19 -17.16
N LEU A 18 14.17 -25.96 -16.26
CA LEU A 18 14.16 -25.69 -14.82
C LEU A 18 14.89 -24.39 -14.47
N LEU A 19 15.97 -24.07 -15.14
CA LEU A 19 16.69 -22.80 -14.97
C LEU A 19 15.85 -21.62 -15.45
N LEU A 20 15.20 -21.73 -16.59
CA LEU A 20 14.28 -20.72 -17.12
C LEU A 20 13.05 -20.54 -16.23
N PHE A 21 12.54 -21.62 -15.66
CA PHE A 21 11.40 -21.59 -14.73
C PHE A 21 11.75 -20.85 -13.44
N ASN A 22 12.93 -21.08 -12.89
CA ASN A 22 13.43 -20.35 -11.72
C ASN A 22 13.64 -18.87 -12.02
N PHE A 23 14.08 -18.53 -13.21
CA PHE A 23 14.27 -17.15 -13.64
C PHE A 23 12.93 -16.41 -13.80
N LEU A 24 11.89 -17.09 -14.26
CA LEU A 24 10.54 -16.53 -14.39
C LEU A 24 9.85 -16.30 -13.04
N PHE A 25 10.21 -17.07 -12.00
CA PHE A 25 9.67 -16.94 -10.65
C PHE A 25 10.53 -16.10 -9.71
N SER A 26 11.74 -15.76 -10.13
CA SER A 26 12.62 -14.89 -9.35
C SER A 26 12.41 -13.41 -9.66
N PHE A 27 11.19 -12.99 -10.02
CA PHE A 27 10.85 -11.59 -9.97
C PHE A 27 11.06 -11.11 -8.54
N PRO A 28 11.86 -10.05 -8.34
CA PRO A 28 11.87 -9.44 -7.04
C PRO A 28 10.42 -9.14 -6.74
N VAL A 29 9.89 -9.76 -5.72
CA VAL A 29 8.68 -9.30 -5.09
C VAL A 29 9.03 -7.89 -4.65
N PHE A 30 8.66 -6.89 -5.46
CA PHE A 30 8.56 -5.55 -4.95
C PHE A 30 7.47 -5.63 -3.89
N SER A 31 7.86 -6.01 -2.70
CA SER A 31 7.17 -5.51 -1.56
C SER A 31 7.39 -4.01 -1.66
N GLU A 32 6.42 -3.31 -2.22
CA GLU A 32 6.30 -1.92 -1.96
C GLU A 32 6.28 -1.81 -0.44
N ILE A 33 7.44 -1.50 0.12
CA ILE A 33 7.47 -0.87 1.42
C ILE A 33 6.82 0.48 1.15
N THR A 34 5.49 0.48 1.11
CA THR A 34 4.72 1.68 1.25
C THR A 34 5.14 2.19 2.61
N SER A 35 6.03 3.18 2.59
CA SER A 35 6.36 3.89 3.80
C SER A 35 5.04 4.34 4.40
N ILE A 36 4.68 3.75 5.55
CA ILE A 36 3.48 4.11 6.28
C ILE A 36 3.65 5.56 6.67
N GLU A 37 2.88 6.44 6.02
CA GLU A 37 2.93 7.85 6.30
C GLU A 37 1.88 8.19 7.36
N TRP A 38 2.36 8.73 8.47
CA TRP A 38 1.52 9.25 9.52
C TRP A 38 1.39 10.75 9.37
N LEU A 39 0.16 11.20 9.21
CA LEU A 39 -0.21 12.61 9.17
C LEU A 39 -1.18 12.93 10.30
N SER A 40 -1.70 14.14 10.33
CA SER A 40 -2.66 14.53 11.36
C SER A 40 -3.79 15.38 10.78
N LEU A 41 -4.91 15.44 11.50
CA LEU A 41 -6.02 16.29 11.13
C LEU A 41 -5.67 17.76 11.38
N LYS A 42 -5.93 18.61 10.39
CA LYS A 42 -5.60 20.04 10.42
C LYS A 42 -6.60 20.85 11.24
N TYR A 43 -7.87 20.47 11.22
CA TYR A 43 -8.97 21.23 11.81
C TYR A 43 -9.68 20.45 12.91
N ASP A 44 -10.47 21.18 13.71
CA ASP A 44 -11.29 20.60 14.78
C ASP A 44 -12.47 19.77 14.27
N ARG A 45 -12.84 19.95 13.00
CA ARG A 45 -13.90 19.16 12.37
C ARG A 45 -13.44 18.63 11.03
N THR A 46 -13.48 17.30 10.88
CA THR A 46 -13.09 16.60 9.67
C THR A 46 -14.10 15.51 9.36
N TYR A 47 -14.50 15.43 8.10
CA TYR A 47 -15.42 14.39 7.63
C TYR A 47 -14.65 13.25 7.01
N LEU A 48 -14.88 12.04 7.53
CA LEU A 48 -14.43 10.79 6.93
C LEU A 48 -15.54 10.28 6.01
N ARG A 49 -15.24 10.14 4.72
CA ARG A 49 -16.21 9.73 3.71
C ARG A 49 -15.97 8.31 3.22
N SER A 50 -17.02 7.71 2.64
CA SER A 50 -16.95 6.36 2.07
C SER A 50 -16.17 6.26 0.77
N GLY A 51 -15.91 7.37 0.10
CA GLY A 51 -15.19 7.42 -1.17
C GLY A 51 -14.52 8.77 -1.40
N PRO A 52 -13.70 8.86 -2.46
CA PRO A 52 -12.88 10.05 -2.74
C PRO A 52 -13.66 11.17 -3.46
N SER A 53 -14.77 11.60 -2.90
CA SER A 53 -15.52 12.76 -3.38
C SER A 53 -16.46 13.33 -2.33
N ARG A 54 -16.87 14.56 -2.50
CA ARG A 54 -17.85 15.22 -1.61
C ARG A 54 -19.27 14.65 -1.73
N GLN A 55 -19.57 13.95 -2.79
CA GLN A 55 -20.84 13.27 -3.00
C GLN A 55 -20.95 11.96 -2.22
N ASN A 56 -19.82 11.41 -1.80
CA ASN A 56 -19.80 10.19 -1.01
C ASN A 56 -20.29 10.46 0.42
N LYS A 57 -20.95 9.44 0.97
CA LYS A 57 -21.52 9.48 2.30
C LYS A 57 -20.45 9.78 3.36
N VAL A 58 -20.80 10.64 4.32
CA VAL A 58 -19.98 10.85 5.52
C VAL A 58 -20.20 9.68 6.47
N LEU A 59 -19.13 8.94 6.75
CA LEU A 59 -19.14 7.83 7.68
C LEU A 59 -19.02 8.29 9.13
N TRP A 60 -18.09 9.22 9.37
CA TRP A 60 -17.83 9.79 10.70
C TRP A 60 -17.42 11.24 10.60
N THR A 61 -17.71 12.00 11.64
CA THR A 61 -17.21 13.35 11.85
C THR A 61 -16.25 13.34 13.04
N TYR A 62 -14.99 13.67 12.78
CA TYR A 62 -13.97 13.78 13.81
C TYR A 62 -13.89 15.23 14.28
N LYS A 63 -13.89 15.43 15.59
CA LYS A 63 -13.86 16.76 16.23
C LYS A 63 -12.61 16.97 17.05
N LYS A 64 -11.47 16.53 16.53
CA LYS A 64 -10.19 16.64 17.25
C LYS A 64 -9.07 17.03 16.31
N LYS A 65 -8.62 18.29 16.40
CA LYS A 65 -7.43 18.76 15.71
C LYS A 65 -6.20 17.97 16.16
N GLY A 66 -5.34 17.63 15.21
CA GLY A 66 -4.11 16.94 15.50
C GLY A 66 -4.23 15.43 15.69
N LEU A 67 -5.44 14.87 15.50
CA LEU A 67 -5.61 13.41 15.56
C LEU A 67 -4.71 12.73 14.53
N PRO A 68 -3.90 11.73 14.92
CA PRO A 68 -3.04 11.02 14.00
C PRO A 68 -3.86 10.14 13.05
N ILE A 69 -3.48 10.16 11.79
CA ILE A 69 -4.07 9.34 10.73
C ILE A 69 -2.99 8.59 9.97
N LYS A 70 -3.27 7.35 9.63
CA LYS A 70 -2.40 6.53 8.82
C LYS A 70 -2.84 6.58 7.37
N VAL A 71 -2.00 7.08 6.48
CA VAL A 71 -2.32 7.15 5.06
C VAL A 71 -2.13 5.79 4.41
N ILE A 72 -3.17 5.31 3.75
CA ILE A 72 -3.15 4.04 3.01
C ILE A 72 -2.80 4.32 1.54
N ARG A 73 -3.48 5.27 0.91
CA ARG A 73 -3.24 5.65 -0.49
C ARG A 73 -3.81 7.03 -0.78
N LYS A 74 -3.37 7.59 -1.91
CA LYS A 74 -3.84 8.87 -2.43
C LYS A 74 -4.57 8.66 -3.76
N LYS A 75 -5.70 9.35 -3.95
CA LYS A 75 -6.40 9.42 -5.23
C LYS A 75 -6.84 10.87 -5.48
N GLY A 76 -6.16 11.54 -6.43
CA GLY A 76 -6.41 12.96 -6.67
C GLY A 76 -6.14 13.79 -5.42
N ASP A 77 -7.12 14.61 -5.01
CA ASP A 77 -7.04 15.45 -3.82
C ASP A 77 -7.59 14.74 -2.57
N TRP A 78 -7.71 13.43 -2.59
CA TRP A 78 -8.27 12.63 -1.52
C TRP A 78 -7.27 11.59 -1.02
N TYR A 79 -7.28 11.40 0.30
CA TYR A 79 -6.47 10.37 0.96
C TYR A 79 -7.36 9.32 1.59
N GLU A 80 -7.13 8.06 1.26
CA GLU A 80 -7.66 6.96 2.04
C GLU A 80 -6.80 6.78 3.28
N VAL A 81 -7.45 6.82 4.43
CA VAL A 81 -6.77 6.80 5.72
C VAL A 81 -7.37 5.75 6.64
N GLU A 82 -6.56 5.28 7.55
CA GLU A 82 -6.99 4.49 8.69
C GLU A 82 -6.93 5.36 9.94
N MET A 83 -8.06 5.48 10.62
CA MET A 83 -8.17 6.23 11.86
C MET A 83 -7.71 5.39 13.06
N PRO A 84 -7.42 6.00 14.23
CA PRO A 84 -6.94 5.25 15.38
C PRO A 84 -7.82 4.08 15.82
N GLU A 85 -9.14 4.17 15.59
CA GLU A 85 -10.08 3.08 15.88
C GLU A 85 -10.09 1.98 14.81
N ARG A 86 -9.18 2.03 13.84
CA ARG A 86 -9.10 1.12 12.68
C ARG A 86 -10.26 1.23 11.70
N ILE A 87 -10.98 2.35 11.73
CA ILE A 87 -11.97 2.69 10.73
C ILE A 87 -11.26 3.31 9.53
N THR A 88 -11.54 2.82 8.34
CA THR A 88 -10.97 3.35 7.09
C THR A 88 -11.98 4.21 6.36
N GLY A 89 -11.48 5.19 5.63
CA GLY A 89 -12.29 6.07 4.79
C GLY A 89 -11.44 7.11 4.09
N TRP A 90 -12.10 8.08 3.50
CA TRP A 90 -11.47 9.10 2.67
C TRP A 90 -11.60 10.48 3.27
N ILE A 91 -10.51 11.22 3.28
CA ILE A 91 -10.43 12.59 3.78
C ILE A 91 -9.85 13.48 2.68
N SER A 92 -10.42 14.67 2.50
CA SER A 92 -9.88 15.66 1.59
C SER A 92 -8.49 16.12 2.04
N SER A 93 -7.59 16.28 1.08
CA SER A 93 -6.22 16.76 1.34
C SER A 93 -6.18 18.12 2.04
N THR A 94 -7.21 18.94 1.85
CA THR A 94 -7.33 20.25 2.49
C THR A 94 -7.52 20.17 4.01
N GLN A 95 -7.94 19.03 4.52
CA GLN A 95 -8.21 18.81 5.95
C GLN A 95 -7.06 18.10 6.68
N ILE A 96 -5.97 17.83 5.98
CA ILE A 96 -4.82 17.08 6.50
C ILE A 96 -3.64 18.03 6.68
N SER A 97 -2.97 17.91 7.82
CA SER A 97 -1.69 18.54 8.08
C SER A 97 -0.56 17.62 7.62
N PHE A 98 0.28 18.11 6.71
CA PHE A 98 1.41 17.37 6.17
C PHE A 98 2.69 17.50 7.00
N LYS A 99 2.60 18.12 8.18
CA LYS A 99 3.73 18.13 9.10
C LYS A 99 3.96 16.71 9.61
N ARG A 100 5.10 16.13 9.24
CA ARG A 100 5.52 14.84 9.77
C ARG A 100 5.68 14.95 11.28
N ARG A 101 4.79 14.26 12.00
CA ARG A 101 5.04 14.01 13.40
C ARG A 101 6.01 12.84 13.49
N VAL A 102 7.25 13.15 13.80
CA VAL A 102 8.18 12.15 14.28
C VAL A 102 7.64 11.71 15.64
N LEU A 103 7.12 10.50 15.73
CA LEU A 103 6.89 9.86 17.01
C LEU A 103 8.28 9.63 17.62
N VAL A 104 8.73 10.56 18.42
CA VAL A 104 9.89 10.32 19.28
C VAL A 104 9.41 9.36 20.34
N ILE A 105 9.71 8.09 20.15
CA ILE A 105 9.61 7.10 21.23
C ILE A 105 10.78 7.39 22.16
N SER A 106 10.51 8.16 23.17
CA SER A 106 11.46 8.31 24.28
C SER A 106 11.27 7.18 25.26
#